data_966837e8b9cfd3f1e2866f4b627ef8c6
#
_entry.id   966837e8b9cfd3f1e2866f4b627ef8c6
#
_cell.length_a   1.000
_cell.length_b   1.000
_cell.length_c   1.000
_cell.angle_alpha   90.00
_cell.angle_beta   90.00
_cell.angle_gamma   90.00
#
_symmetry.space_group_name_H-M   'P 1'
#
loop_
_entity.id
_entity.type
_entity.pdbx_description
1 polymer ?
#
loop_
_entity_poly.entity_id
_entity_poly.type
_entity_poly.pdbx_seq_one_letter_code
_entity_poly.pdbx_strand_id
1 'polypeptide(L)'
;MRRLITFVLFSTTFCYAMAQNGLAVGPVLDFLGCIDISDADASEVERLHDFMDEPLRINSAEFRELKESGLLNPYQIVSLEDYRNSHGDVLSLMELSSIDGFSEGFVKKLAPFISLDSGTLPGKSLQDGKVSRQELNLRAFVKPSVSEDTDSQFSYGARFRAEYGNTFSVRVAVNRPYTSEIGIPGSHALGLAWSPHRTAFKLIVGDFNARFGQGLALWNGMSIGGLSSPSAFARRPSGLSLSSSYTCNTSFTGVAAEYAFGHFSVSTMVAVPGIKALDASDMRLLPAVNMTLLTGSGQFGISHYAEFSGVFDNAVLRIPDMKTSADMTCCFRGVDVFAEASVDWVGKALASVAGLTFPAGEALRLAALVRYYPYGYVPSHSGAVSGTSRCSNEHGIAVAAEFAGGQWIKLNCFDEYGANVRRINGKAALDFTFLPVAKADGYNHSLQIKASTDWQWTVSSSFQVKARITERIRSWGLPFRTDFRADLLWFSSPFNATARINLLKSDGLGCMSYIEGGFKDSKCSAYGRVGVFMVDDWDDRIYVYERDGPGCFNVPALYGRGLWISLSASVRTSRSGRLYLRGSLTSYALMDIERRKPGKAELKLQYVVKF
;
A
#
# COMPACT_ATOMS: atom_id res chain seq x y z
N MET A 1 5.54 -10.98 -45.09
CA MET A 1 4.78 -9.82 -44.66
C MET A 1 3.85 -10.11 -43.46
N ARG A 2 2.91 -11.09 -43.53
CA ARG A 2 2.03 -11.39 -42.34
C ARG A 2 2.77 -11.71 -41.03
N ARG A 3 3.86 -12.47 -41.07
CA ARG A 3 4.65 -12.79 -39.86
C ARG A 3 5.42 -11.58 -39.27
N LEU A 4 5.76 -10.61 -40.08
CA LEU A 4 6.42 -9.38 -39.64
C LEU A 4 5.41 -8.44 -38.96
N ILE A 5 4.18 -8.36 -39.48
CA ILE A 5 3.09 -7.56 -38.89
C ILE A 5 2.64 -8.14 -37.54
N THR A 6 2.58 -9.47 -37.41
CA THR A 6 2.27 -10.13 -36.13
C THR A 6 3.37 -9.93 -35.10
N PHE A 7 4.65 -9.92 -35.51
CA PHE A 7 5.77 -9.66 -34.61
C PHE A 7 5.82 -8.18 -34.17
N VAL A 8 5.51 -7.25 -35.06
CA VAL A 8 5.43 -5.82 -34.74
C VAL A 8 4.22 -5.52 -33.83
N LEU A 9 3.07 -6.14 -34.08
CA LEU A 9 1.90 -6.01 -33.19
C LEU A 9 2.14 -6.65 -31.81
N PHE A 10 2.84 -7.79 -31.76
CA PHE A 10 3.18 -8.42 -30.49
C PHE A 10 4.25 -7.63 -29.71
N SER A 11 5.21 -7.02 -30.42
CA SER A 11 6.22 -6.14 -29.79
C SER A 11 5.63 -4.81 -29.32
N THR A 12 4.65 -4.26 -30.00
CA THR A 12 4.00 -3.00 -29.58
C THR A 12 3.07 -3.20 -28.37
N THR A 13 2.33 -4.31 -28.28
CA THR A 13 1.54 -4.65 -27.08
C THR A 13 2.43 -5.00 -25.88
N PHE A 14 3.55 -5.66 -26.08
CA PHE A 14 4.53 -5.95 -25.04
C PHE A 14 5.26 -4.67 -24.58
N CYS A 15 5.57 -3.73 -25.49
CA CYS A 15 6.10 -2.42 -25.15
C CYS A 15 5.08 -1.55 -24.39
N TYR A 16 3.79 -1.69 -24.65
CA TYR A 16 2.75 -0.93 -23.95
C TYR A 16 2.61 -1.34 -22.47
N ALA A 17 2.71 -2.63 -22.16
CA ALA A 17 2.72 -3.13 -20.79
C ALA A 17 4.03 -2.76 -20.05
N MET A 18 5.16 -2.66 -20.77
CA MET A 18 6.46 -2.28 -20.19
C MET A 18 6.63 -0.76 -20.00
N ALA A 19 5.90 0.09 -20.76
CA ALA A 19 5.98 1.55 -20.63
C ALA A 19 5.34 2.09 -19.32
N GLN A 20 4.40 1.34 -18.71
CA GLN A 20 3.76 1.75 -17.46
C GLN A 20 4.64 1.56 -16.20
N ASN A 21 5.71 0.79 -16.26
CA ASN A 21 6.59 0.50 -15.12
C ASN A 21 7.64 1.58 -14.81
N GLY A 22 7.53 2.78 -15.38
CA GLY A 22 8.49 3.87 -15.18
C GLY A 22 8.53 4.49 -13.78
N LEU A 23 7.47 4.33 -12.98
CA LEU A 23 7.41 4.79 -11.58
C LEU A 23 6.87 3.62 -10.73
N ALA A 24 7.76 2.86 -10.14
CA ALA A 24 7.39 1.69 -9.34
C ALA A 24 6.38 1.97 -8.20
N VAL A 25 6.20 3.22 -7.82
CA VAL A 25 5.28 3.67 -6.76
C VAL A 25 3.95 4.18 -7.31
N GLY A 26 3.91 4.68 -8.54
CA GLY A 26 2.67 5.19 -9.13
C GLY A 26 1.52 4.18 -9.07
N PRO A 27 1.70 2.95 -9.58
CA PRO A 27 0.67 1.91 -9.52
C PRO A 27 0.23 1.57 -8.10
N VAL A 28 1.16 1.53 -7.14
CA VAL A 28 0.86 1.25 -5.73
C VAL A 28 -0.01 2.35 -5.13
N LEU A 29 0.37 3.62 -5.31
CA LEU A 29 -0.42 4.75 -4.83
C LEU A 29 -1.79 4.84 -5.51
N ASP A 30 -1.84 4.54 -6.82
CA ASP A 30 -3.09 4.50 -7.57
C ASP A 30 -4.03 3.41 -7.07
N PHE A 31 -3.50 2.25 -6.73
CA PHE A 31 -4.28 1.14 -6.17
C PHE A 31 -4.76 1.44 -4.75
N LEU A 32 -3.89 1.96 -3.89
CA LEU A 32 -4.23 2.38 -2.53
C LEU A 32 -5.13 3.62 -2.51
N GLY A 33 -5.15 4.39 -3.60
CA GLY A 33 -5.87 5.65 -3.69
C GLY A 33 -5.26 6.77 -2.85
N CYS A 34 -3.99 6.62 -2.46
CA CYS A 34 -3.24 7.65 -1.77
C CYS A 34 -2.68 8.67 -2.77
N ILE A 35 -2.61 9.92 -2.34
CA ILE A 35 -1.99 10.98 -3.13
C ILE A 35 -0.51 11.04 -2.87
N ASP A 36 -0.13 11.03 -1.61
CA ASP A 36 1.24 11.04 -1.17
C ASP A 36 1.62 9.68 -0.56
N ILE A 37 2.89 9.37 -0.70
CA ILE A 37 3.46 8.17 -0.15
C ILE A 37 3.54 8.22 1.38
N SER A 38 3.60 9.41 1.96
CA SER A 38 3.52 9.61 3.41
C SER A 38 2.16 9.25 4.00
N ASP A 39 1.12 9.19 3.17
CA ASP A 39 -0.23 8.77 3.55
C ASP A 39 -0.43 7.24 3.47
N ALA A 40 0.53 6.51 2.88
CA ALA A 40 0.44 5.07 2.68
C ALA A 40 1.07 4.28 3.83
N ASP A 41 0.47 3.16 4.20
CA ASP A 41 1.06 2.20 5.13
C ASP A 41 2.25 1.50 4.47
N ALA A 42 3.42 1.57 5.11
CA ALA A 42 4.64 0.95 4.60
C ALA A 42 4.50 -0.56 4.38
N SER A 43 3.73 -1.27 5.21
CA SER A 43 3.50 -2.71 5.07
C SER A 43 2.60 -3.05 3.87
N GLU A 44 1.63 -2.19 3.57
CA GLU A 44 0.78 -2.32 2.38
C GLU A 44 1.57 -2.03 1.11
N VAL A 45 2.38 -0.98 1.13
CA VAL A 45 3.27 -0.64 0.01
C VAL A 45 4.25 -1.79 -0.27
N GLU A 46 4.88 -2.34 0.78
CA GLU A 46 5.77 -3.49 0.66
C GLU A 46 5.05 -4.71 0.04
N ARG A 47 3.84 -5.02 0.51
CA ARG A 47 3.01 -6.11 -0.01
C ARG A 47 2.65 -5.93 -1.48
N LEU A 48 2.24 -4.73 -1.89
CA LEU A 48 1.90 -4.43 -3.27
C LEU A 48 3.14 -4.46 -4.18
N HIS A 49 4.29 -4.03 -3.69
CA HIS A 49 5.55 -4.20 -4.43
C HIS A 49 5.88 -5.67 -4.65
N ASP A 50 5.63 -6.54 -3.66
CA ASP A 50 5.82 -7.98 -3.82
C ASP A 50 4.93 -8.53 -4.96
N PHE A 51 3.67 -8.07 -5.07
CA PHE A 51 2.80 -8.45 -6.19
C PHE A 51 3.21 -7.82 -7.54
N MET A 52 3.88 -6.69 -7.55
CA MET A 52 4.45 -6.17 -8.81
C MET A 52 5.63 -6.99 -9.30
N ASP A 53 6.42 -7.54 -8.39
CA ASP A 53 7.54 -8.43 -8.72
C ASP A 53 7.09 -9.85 -9.04
N GLU A 54 6.03 -10.32 -8.37
CA GLU A 54 5.42 -11.64 -8.55
C GLU A 54 3.89 -11.52 -8.57
N PRO A 55 3.29 -11.27 -9.75
CA PRO A 55 1.86 -11.04 -9.88
C PRO A 55 1.02 -12.25 -9.46
N LEU A 56 -0.09 -11.99 -8.77
CA LEU A 56 -1.06 -12.99 -8.37
C LEU A 56 -1.72 -13.62 -9.60
N ARG A 57 -1.65 -14.95 -9.73
CA ARG A 57 -2.25 -15.70 -10.84
C ARG A 57 -3.73 -15.93 -10.59
N ILE A 58 -4.59 -15.01 -11.03
CA ILE A 58 -6.02 -15.05 -10.71
C ILE A 58 -6.77 -16.26 -11.27
N ASN A 59 -6.24 -16.94 -12.30
CA ASN A 59 -6.85 -18.14 -12.87
C ASN A 59 -6.56 -19.41 -12.09
N SER A 60 -5.44 -19.47 -11.38
CA SER A 60 -5.02 -20.64 -10.60
C SER A 60 -5.10 -20.44 -9.09
N ALA A 61 -5.26 -19.19 -8.62
CA ALA A 61 -5.36 -18.89 -7.21
C ALA A 61 -6.64 -19.47 -6.60
N GLU A 62 -6.51 -20.10 -5.43
CA GLU A 62 -7.64 -20.55 -4.63
C GLU A 62 -8.35 -19.36 -3.95
N PHE A 63 -9.60 -19.52 -3.54
CA PHE A 63 -10.39 -18.51 -2.82
C PHE A 63 -9.61 -17.86 -1.68
N ARG A 64 -8.91 -18.67 -0.90
CA ARG A 64 -8.10 -18.22 0.23
C ARG A 64 -6.94 -17.32 -0.21
N GLU A 65 -6.21 -17.71 -1.25
CA GLU A 65 -5.09 -16.95 -1.78
C GLU A 65 -5.56 -15.59 -2.33
N LEU A 66 -6.69 -15.56 -3.03
CA LEU A 66 -7.35 -14.34 -3.48
C LEU A 66 -7.73 -13.43 -2.31
N LYS A 67 -8.31 -13.98 -1.23
CA LYS A 67 -8.68 -13.24 -0.01
C LYS A 67 -7.45 -12.68 0.73
N GLU A 68 -6.44 -13.51 0.94
CA GLU A 68 -5.20 -13.12 1.65
C GLU A 68 -4.39 -12.07 0.88
N SER A 69 -4.51 -12.05 -0.44
CA SER A 69 -3.86 -11.04 -1.26
C SER A 69 -4.31 -9.62 -0.89
N GLY A 70 -5.58 -9.45 -0.43
CA GLY A 70 -6.20 -8.15 -0.18
C GLY A 70 -6.27 -7.26 -1.43
N LEU A 71 -6.08 -7.83 -2.62
CA LEU A 71 -6.23 -7.13 -3.90
C LEU A 71 -7.70 -7.00 -4.30
N LEU A 72 -8.51 -8.00 -3.93
CA LEU A 72 -9.92 -8.09 -4.28
C LEU A 72 -10.79 -7.98 -3.02
N ASN A 73 -11.96 -7.42 -3.15
CA ASN A 73 -12.97 -7.49 -2.11
C ASN A 73 -13.72 -8.85 -2.17
N PRO A 74 -14.41 -9.27 -1.11
CA PRO A 74 -15.07 -10.58 -1.08
C PRO A 74 -16.08 -10.80 -2.20
N TYR A 75 -16.83 -9.77 -2.59
CA TYR A 75 -17.77 -9.86 -3.72
C TYR A 75 -17.05 -10.15 -5.04
N GLN A 76 -15.94 -9.44 -5.30
CA GLN A 76 -15.12 -9.66 -6.49
C GLN A 76 -14.55 -11.09 -6.53
N ILE A 77 -14.17 -11.64 -5.38
CA ILE A 77 -13.65 -13.01 -5.31
C ILE A 77 -14.75 -14.02 -5.69
N VAL A 78 -15.94 -13.87 -5.12
CA VAL A 78 -17.07 -14.75 -5.44
C VAL A 78 -17.47 -14.65 -6.90
N SER A 79 -17.57 -13.42 -7.44
CA SER A 79 -17.90 -13.19 -8.85
C SER A 79 -16.85 -13.78 -9.80
N LEU A 80 -15.56 -13.70 -9.43
CA LEU A 80 -14.48 -14.29 -10.22
C LEU A 80 -14.54 -15.83 -10.18
N GLU A 81 -14.84 -16.43 -9.04
CA GLU A 81 -15.00 -17.89 -8.91
C GLU A 81 -16.21 -18.39 -9.69
N ASP A 82 -17.35 -17.72 -9.59
CA ASP A 82 -18.55 -18.05 -10.36
C ASP A 82 -18.29 -17.95 -11.86
N TYR A 83 -17.55 -16.92 -12.28
CA TYR A 83 -17.15 -16.78 -13.68
C TYR A 83 -16.24 -17.93 -14.13
N ARG A 84 -15.21 -18.24 -13.34
CA ARG A 84 -14.27 -19.34 -13.63
C ARG A 84 -14.97 -20.70 -13.71
N ASN A 85 -15.95 -20.94 -12.84
CA ASN A 85 -16.72 -22.18 -12.81
C ASN A 85 -17.66 -22.32 -14.02
N SER A 86 -18.16 -21.21 -14.55
CA SER A 86 -19.13 -21.21 -15.64
C SER A 86 -18.51 -21.00 -17.04
N HIS A 87 -17.43 -20.23 -17.15
CA HIS A 87 -16.82 -19.82 -18.41
C HIS A 87 -15.36 -20.26 -18.58
N GLY A 88 -14.72 -20.71 -17.49
CA GLY A 88 -13.30 -21.08 -17.49
C GLY A 88 -12.38 -19.90 -17.16
N ASP A 89 -11.10 -20.00 -17.57
CA ASP A 89 -10.08 -19.02 -17.25
C ASP A 89 -10.31 -17.67 -17.93
N VAL A 90 -10.04 -16.60 -17.21
CA VAL A 90 -10.06 -15.22 -17.74
C VAL A 90 -8.84 -15.00 -18.63
N LEU A 91 -9.05 -14.67 -19.90
CA LEU A 91 -7.97 -14.59 -20.90
C LEU A 91 -7.50 -13.16 -21.18
N SER A 92 -8.29 -12.15 -20.81
CA SER A 92 -7.93 -10.75 -21.06
C SER A 92 -8.42 -9.82 -19.95
N LEU A 93 -7.75 -8.66 -19.80
CA LEU A 93 -8.20 -7.62 -18.87
C LEU A 93 -9.58 -7.03 -19.25
N MET A 94 -9.92 -7.05 -20.53
CA MET A 94 -11.24 -6.62 -21.00
C MET A 94 -12.33 -7.60 -20.54
N GLU A 95 -12.04 -8.89 -20.63
CA GLU A 95 -12.93 -9.95 -20.14
C GLU A 95 -13.07 -9.87 -18.61
N LEU A 96 -11.98 -9.66 -17.87
CA LEU A 96 -12.04 -9.41 -16.43
C LEU A 96 -12.94 -8.22 -16.10
N SER A 97 -12.93 -7.17 -16.91
CA SER A 97 -13.79 -5.99 -16.69
C SER A 97 -15.28 -6.22 -16.95
N SER A 98 -15.65 -7.33 -17.59
CA SER A 98 -17.04 -7.73 -17.81
C SER A 98 -17.62 -8.54 -16.64
N ILE A 99 -16.79 -9.00 -15.71
CA ILE A 99 -17.23 -9.71 -14.51
C ILE A 99 -17.80 -8.71 -13.51
N ASP A 100 -18.89 -9.08 -12.84
CA ASP A 100 -19.54 -8.24 -11.84
C ASP A 100 -18.57 -7.83 -10.72
N GLY A 101 -18.57 -6.54 -10.39
CA GLY A 101 -17.65 -5.96 -9.41
C GLY A 101 -16.28 -5.52 -9.96
N PHE A 102 -15.96 -5.85 -11.23
CA PHE A 102 -14.70 -5.46 -11.87
C PHE A 102 -14.93 -4.34 -12.88
N SER A 103 -14.94 -3.10 -12.44
CA SER A 103 -15.01 -1.96 -13.37
C SER A 103 -13.69 -1.82 -14.16
N GLU A 104 -13.76 -1.29 -15.38
CA GLU A 104 -12.57 -1.05 -16.22
C GLU A 104 -11.51 -0.21 -15.49
N GLY A 105 -11.94 0.81 -14.73
CA GLY A 105 -11.03 1.64 -13.94
C GLY A 105 -10.33 0.87 -12.82
N PHE A 106 -11.04 -0.06 -12.15
CA PHE A 106 -10.45 -0.93 -11.14
C PHE A 106 -9.50 -1.94 -11.76
N VAL A 107 -9.89 -2.59 -12.86
CA VAL A 107 -9.05 -3.56 -13.57
C VAL A 107 -7.74 -2.93 -14.04
N LYS A 108 -7.75 -1.68 -14.51
CA LYS A 108 -6.52 -0.95 -14.87
C LYS A 108 -5.58 -0.74 -13.67
N LYS A 109 -6.13 -0.47 -12.48
CA LYS A 109 -5.34 -0.33 -11.26
C LYS A 109 -4.83 -1.69 -10.74
N LEU A 110 -5.61 -2.75 -10.93
CA LEU A 110 -5.29 -4.11 -10.51
C LEU A 110 -4.24 -4.77 -11.41
N ALA A 111 -4.24 -4.45 -12.71
CA ALA A 111 -3.41 -5.10 -13.73
C ALA A 111 -1.91 -5.24 -13.40
N PRO A 112 -1.23 -4.28 -12.74
CA PRO A 112 0.18 -4.44 -12.35
C PRO A 112 0.45 -5.55 -11.32
N PHE A 113 -0.57 -6.00 -10.60
CA PHE A 113 -0.48 -6.91 -9.46
C PHE A 113 -0.99 -8.32 -9.75
N ILE A 114 -1.54 -8.55 -10.95
CA ILE A 114 -2.13 -9.84 -11.33
C ILE A 114 -1.52 -10.40 -12.62
N SER A 115 -1.59 -11.72 -12.76
CA SER A 115 -1.30 -12.44 -14.01
C SER A 115 -2.54 -13.22 -14.46
N LEU A 116 -2.80 -13.18 -15.77
CA LEU A 116 -3.83 -13.98 -16.42
C LEU A 116 -3.28 -15.31 -16.96
N ASP A 117 -2.10 -15.75 -16.48
CA ASP A 117 -1.55 -17.04 -16.87
C ASP A 117 -2.57 -18.14 -16.62
N SER A 118 -2.93 -18.86 -17.68
CA SER A 118 -3.88 -19.96 -17.66
C SER A 118 -3.13 -21.29 -17.63
N GLY A 119 -3.58 -22.20 -16.78
CA GLY A 119 -3.09 -23.57 -16.75
C GLY A 119 -3.75 -24.48 -17.80
N THR A 120 -4.88 -24.04 -18.37
CA THR A 120 -5.68 -24.82 -19.32
C THR A 120 -5.21 -24.66 -20.77
N LEU A 121 -4.30 -23.72 -21.08
CA LEU A 121 -3.77 -23.54 -22.41
C LEU A 121 -2.97 -24.76 -22.88
N PRO A 122 -3.17 -25.25 -24.13
CA PRO A 122 -2.43 -26.39 -24.69
C PRO A 122 -0.91 -26.19 -24.57
N GLY A 123 -0.21 -27.13 -23.97
CA GLY A 123 1.24 -27.11 -23.77
C GLY A 123 1.72 -26.56 -22.42
N LYS A 124 0.85 -26.04 -21.56
CA LYS A 124 1.14 -25.76 -20.16
C LYS A 124 0.35 -26.73 -19.30
N SER A 125 0.93 -27.87 -18.94
CA SER A 125 0.37 -28.66 -17.86
C SER A 125 0.56 -27.87 -16.57
N LEU A 126 -0.53 -27.61 -15.84
CA LEU A 126 -0.44 -27.36 -14.41
C LEU A 126 0.24 -28.61 -13.84
N GLN A 127 1.52 -28.54 -13.55
CA GLN A 127 2.12 -29.52 -12.68
C GLN A 127 1.44 -29.35 -11.33
N ASP A 128 0.49 -30.22 -11.07
CA ASP A 128 -0.13 -30.50 -9.77
C ASP A 128 0.91 -31.16 -8.84
N GLY A 129 2.12 -30.70 -8.87
CA GLY A 129 3.28 -31.25 -8.22
C GLY A 129 4.04 -30.17 -7.49
N LYS A 130 3.96 -30.17 -6.15
CA LYS A 130 4.97 -29.70 -5.20
C LYS A 130 5.82 -28.52 -5.70
N VAL A 131 5.20 -27.41 -6.13
CA VAL A 131 5.98 -26.20 -6.42
C VAL A 131 6.44 -25.66 -5.09
N SER A 132 7.64 -26.07 -4.69
CA SER A 132 8.36 -25.43 -3.59
C SER A 132 8.88 -24.10 -4.11
N ARG A 133 8.37 -23.01 -3.58
CA ARG A 133 8.90 -21.67 -3.83
C ARG A 133 9.68 -21.23 -2.62
N GLN A 134 10.91 -20.80 -2.84
CA GLN A 134 11.74 -20.26 -1.78
C GLN A 134 12.35 -18.94 -2.26
N GLU A 135 12.29 -17.93 -1.42
CA GLU A 135 12.90 -16.62 -1.66
C GLU A 135 13.75 -16.23 -0.46
N LEU A 136 14.98 -15.86 -0.71
CA LEU A 136 15.88 -15.26 0.26
C LEU A 136 16.22 -13.83 -0.19
N ASN A 137 15.96 -12.86 0.67
CA ASN A 137 16.26 -11.46 0.45
C ASN A 137 17.21 -10.98 1.57
N LEU A 138 18.41 -10.62 1.19
CA LEU A 138 19.45 -10.09 2.07
C LEU A 138 19.66 -8.61 1.77
N ARG A 139 19.77 -7.76 2.79
CA ARG A 139 20.02 -6.34 2.64
C ARG A 139 21.04 -5.82 3.63
N ALA A 140 21.85 -4.88 3.20
CA ALA A 140 22.78 -4.13 4.04
C ALA A 140 22.77 -2.67 3.63
N PHE A 141 22.82 -1.78 4.62
CA PHE A 141 22.82 -0.34 4.44
C PHE A 141 23.96 0.24 5.25
N VAL A 142 24.57 1.28 4.71
CA VAL A 142 25.57 2.08 5.41
C VAL A 142 25.23 3.54 5.21
N LYS A 143 25.22 4.28 6.29
CA LYS A 143 25.27 5.75 6.31
C LYS A 143 26.67 6.13 6.77
N PRO A 144 27.60 6.37 5.82
CA PRO A 144 28.94 6.76 6.20
C PRO A 144 28.93 8.11 6.91
N SER A 145 29.85 8.30 7.83
CA SER A 145 30.13 9.60 8.42
C SER A 145 30.54 10.60 7.33
N VAL A 146 29.92 11.76 7.33
CA VAL A 146 30.22 12.86 6.37
C VAL A 146 30.88 14.04 7.09
N SER A 147 30.93 14.02 8.42
CA SER A 147 31.60 15.01 9.28
C SER A 147 32.28 14.32 10.45
N GLU A 148 33.27 14.99 11.05
CA GLU A 148 34.01 14.46 12.23
C GLU A 148 33.11 14.21 13.44
N ASP A 149 31.98 14.89 13.54
CA ASP A 149 31.03 14.79 14.66
C ASP A 149 29.96 13.71 14.48
N THR A 150 29.96 12.94 13.39
CA THR A 150 28.93 11.92 13.11
C THR A 150 29.52 10.55 12.88
N ASP A 151 29.08 9.56 13.66
CA ASP A 151 29.48 8.17 13.47
C ASP A 151 28.79 7.55 12.24
N SER A 152 29.51 6.64 11.58
CA SER A 152 28.93 5.80 10.54
C SER A 152 27.86 4.88 11.14
N GLN A 153 26.70 4.80 10.49
CA GLN A 153 25.59 3.96 10.95
C GLN A 153 25.38 2.80 9.98
N PHE A 154 25.08 1.64 10.54
CA PHE A 154 24.82 0.41 9.79
C PHE A 154 23.41 -0.09 10.05
N SER A 155 22.78 -0.65 9.03
CA SER A 155 21.52 -1.38 9.13
C SER A 155 21.61 -2.62 8.24
N TYR A 156 21.03 -3.72 8.66
CA TYR A 156 20.99 -4.93 7.86
C TYR A 156 19.72 -5.72 8.14
N GLY A 157 19.35 -6.58 7.21
CA GLY A 157 18.19 -7.44 7.36
C GLY A 157 18.23 -8.63 6.42
N ALA A 158 17.48 -9.65 6.80
CA ALA A 158 17.24 -10.83 6.00
C ALA A 158 15.76 -11.18 6.03
N ARG A 159 15.23 -11.62 4.90
CA ARG A 159 13.87 -12.14 4.79
C ARG A 159 13.92 -13.45 4.01
N PHE A 160 13.30 -14.46 4.59
CA PHE A 160 13.13 -15.75 3.97
C PHE A 160 11.65 -16.09 3.86
N ARG A 161 11.24 -16.55 2.71
CA ARG A 161 9.89 -17.04 2.41
C ARG A 161 10.01 -18.41 1.78
N ALA A 162 9.23 -19.36 2.25
CA ALA A 162 9.14 -20.67 1.66
C ALA A 162 7.68 -21.12 1.62
N GLU A 163 7.27 -21.67 0.48
CA GLU A 163 5.94 -22.21 0.25
C GLU A 163 6.07 -23.62 -0.32
N TYR A 164 5.44 -24.58 0.32
CA TYR A 164 5.43 -25.98 -0.08
C TYR A 164 4.02 -26.40 -0.45
N GLY A 165 3.73 -26.39 -1.76
CA GLY A 165 2.49 -26.89 -2.35
C GLY A 165 1.26 -26.35 -1.66
N ASN A 166 0.99 -25.10 -1.56
CA ASN A 166 -0.18 -24.48 -0.92
C ASN A 166 -0.54 -24.99 0.50
N THR A 167 0.26 -25.95 1.03
CA THR A 167 -0.03 -26.60 2.33
C THR A 167 0.74 -25.95 3.47
N PHE A 168 2.01 -25.65 3.26
CA PHE A 168 2.86 -25.02 4.28
C PHE A 168 3.49 -23.75 3.74
N SER A 169 3.43 -22.70 4.55
CA SER A 169 4.12 -21.45 4.30
C SER A 169 4.94 -21.04 5.51
N VAL A 170 6.21 -20.72 5.29
CA VAL A 170 7.14 -20.25 6.32
C VAL A 170 7.61 -18.85 5.94
N ARG A 171 7.59 -17.93 6.91
CA ARG A 171 8.10 -16.58 6.72
C ARG A 171 8.97 -16.18 7.90
N VAL A 172 10.16 -15.71 7.58
CA VAL A 172 11.12 -15.21 8.56
C VAL A 172 11.59 -13.85 8.09
N ALA A 173 11.59 -12.88 8.97
CA ALA A 173 12.18 -11.58 8.73
C ALA A 173 12.99 -11.16 9.94
N VAL A 174 14.19 -10.68 9.71
CA VAL A 174 15.03 -10.08 10.74
C VAL A 174 15.53 -8.74 10.26
N ASN A 175 15.56 -7.74 11.12
CA ASN A 175 15.98 -6.41 10.76
C ASN A 175 16.70 -5.75 11.95
N ARG A 176 17.81 -5.11 11.66
CA ARG A 176 18.48 -4.19 12.56
C ARG A 176 18.36 -2.79 12.00
N PRO A 177 17.71 -1.87 12.72
CA PRO A 177 17.66 -0.47 12.31
C PRO A 177 19.08 0.16 12.35
N TYR A 178 19.21 1.36 11.84
CA TYR A 178 20.48 2.08 11.84
C TYR A 178 21.02 2.28 13.26
N THR A 179 22.23 1.81 13.48
CA THR A 179 23.00 1.97 14.72
C THR A 179 24.48 2.15 14.40
N SER A 180 25.25 2.73 15.33
CA SER A 180 26.71 2.84 15.22
C SER A 180 27.43 1.51 15.48
N GLU A 181 26.76 0.54 16.12
CA GLU A 181 27.35 -0.75 16.46
C GLU A 181 26.74 -1.89 15.64
N ILE A 182 27.55 -2.84 15.20
CA ILE A 182 27.08 -4.08 14.57
C ILE A 182 26.74 -5.07 15.70
N GLY A 183 25.49 -5.51 15.77
CA GLY A 183 25.01 -6.42 16.81
C GLY A 183 23.83 -7.28 16.34
N ILE A 184 23.21 -7.99 17.26
CA ILE A 184 22.07 -8.90 16.97
C ILE A 184 20.87 -8.09 16.46
N PRO A 185 20.09 -8.59 15.47
CA PRO A 185 18.87 -7.94 14.99
C PRO A 185 17.90 -7.65 16.12
N GLY A 186 17.50 -6.38 16.26
CA GLY A 186 16.56 -5.95 17.32
C GLY A 186 15.07 -6.17 16.94
N SER A 187 14.78 -6.45 15.67
CA SER A 187 13.43 -6.68 15.19
C SER A 187 13.38 -7.99 14.41
N HIS A 188 12.43 -8.86 14.76
CA HIS A 188 12.26 -10.16 14.11
C HIS A 188 10.78 -10.50 13.93
N ALA A 189 10.48 -11.27 12.91
CA ALA A 189 9.19 -11.93 12.70
C ALA A 189 9.44 -13.37 12.23
N LEU A 190 8.71 -14.30 12.82
CA LEU A 190 8.73 -15.72 12.46
C LEU A 190 7.29 -16.21 12.40
N GLY A 191 6.86 -16.74 11.27
CA GLY A 191 5.51 -17.28 11.12
C GLY A 191 5.49 -18.55 10.28
N LEU A 192 4.66 -19.50 10.71
CA LEU A 192 4.34 -20.74 10.03
C LEU A 192 2.84 -20.78 9.77
N ALA A 193 2.41 -21.05 8.56
CA ALA A 193 1.02 -21.36 8.23
C ALA A 193 0.90 -22.78 7.68
N TRP A 194 -0.09 -23.48 8.16
CA TRP A 194 -0.49 -24.80 7.70
C TRP A 194 -1.93 -24.76 7.19
N SER A 195 -2.10 -25.15 5.93
CA SER A 195 -3.38 -25.16 5.25
C SER A 195 -3.51 -26.50 4.52
N PRO A 196 -4.11 -27.54 5.14
CA PRO A 196 -4.21 -28.85 4.52
C PRO A 196 -4.95 -28.79 3.19
N HIS A 197 -4.43 -29.48 2.19
CA HIS A 197 -5.03 -29.52 0.87
C HIS A 197 -6.47 -30.08 0.93
N ARG A 198 -7.38 -29.48 0.20
CA ARG A 198 -8.82 -29.81 0.17
C ARG A 198 -9.57 -29.59 1.49
N THR A 199 -8.99 -28.93 2.47
CA THR A 199 -9.72 -28.52 3.67
C THR A 199 -9.84 -27.00 3.70
N ALA A 200 -10.97 -26.53 4.18
CA ALA A 200 -11.17 -25.10 4.40
C ALA A 200 -10.55 -24.63 5.74
N PHE A 201 -9.55 -25.34 6.25
CA PHE A 201 -8.87 -25.08 7.50
C PHE A 201 -7.50 -24.43 7.28
N LYS A 202 -7.16 -23.48 8.12
CA LYS A 202 -5.85 -22.84 8.17
C LYS A 202 -5.43 -22.64 9.63
N LEU A 203 -4.20 -22.94 9.94
CA LEU A 203 -3.56 -22.68 11.23
C LEU A 203 -2.32 -21.82 11.02
N ILE A 204 -2.16 -20.79 11.82
CA ILE A 204 -0.98 -19.92 11.82
C ILE A 204 -0.38 -19.94 13.22
N VAL A 205 0.94 -20.06 13.30
CA VAL A 205 1.72 -19.95 14.53
C VAL A 205 2.86 -18.97 14.32
N GLY A 206 3.05 -18.06 15.26
CA GLY A 206 4.08 -17.02 15.22
C GLY A 206 3.51 -15.65 14.85
N ASP A 207 4.18 -14.93 13.94
CA ASP A 207 3.82 -13.57 13.57
C ASP A 207 2.82 -13.52 12.40
N PHE A 208 1.67 -12.88 12.62
CA PHE A 208 0.60 -12.79 11.64
C PHE A 208 -0.10 -11.43 11.66
N ASN A 209 -0.84 -11.16 10.60
CA ASN A 209 -1.74 -10.02 10.49
C ASN A 209 -3.19 -10.51 10.62
N ALA A 210 -4.03 -9.67 11.22
CA ALA A 210 -5.47 -9.85 11.30
C ALA A 210 -6.14 -8.58 10.78
N ARG A 211 -6.96 -8.68 9.72
CA ARG A 211 -7.59 -7.55 9.05
C ARG A 211 -9.02 -7.88 8.70
N PHE A 212 -9.94 -7.35 9.48
CA PHE A 212 -11.37 -7.61 9.37
C PHE A 212 -12.18 -6.32 9.22
N GLY A 213 -13.33 -6.40 8.55
CA GLY A 213 -14.25 -5.30 8.36
C GLY A 213 -13.65 -4.09 7.65
N GLN A 214 -14.04 -2.90 8.07
CA GLN A 214 -13.46 -1.62 7.62
C GLN A 214 -12.32 -1.15 8.54
N GLY A 215 -11.93 -1.99 9.50
CA GLY A 215 -10.77 -1.78 10.35
C GLY A 215 -11.02 -1.02 11.64
N LEU A 216 -12.24 -0.93 12.14
CA LEU A 216 -12.51 -0.29 13.43
C LEU A 216 -12.04 -1.13 14.62
N ALA A 217 -12.31 -2.43 14.63
CA ALA A 217 -11.93 -3.30 15.74
C ALA A 217 -10.54 -3.92 15.56
N LEU A 218 -10.36 -4.74 14.52
CA LEU A 218 -9.14 -5.53 14.30
C LEU A 218 -8.54 -5.26 12.92
N TRP A 219 -7.47 -4.49 12.90
CA TRP A 219 -6.72 -4.19 11.68
C TRP A 219 -5.26 -3.88 12.00
N ASN A 220 -4.33 -4.74 11.57
CA ASN A 220 -2.91 -4.43 11.66
C ASN A 220 -2.50 -3.42 10.59
N GLY A 221 -1.69 -2.47 10.97
CA GLY A 221 -1.15 -1.43 10.11
C GLY A 221 -1.70 -0.04 10.46
N MET A 222 -1.18 0.96 9.78
CA MET A 222 -1.59 2.35 10.00
C MET A 222 -2.96 2.66 9.38
N SER A 223 -3.65 3.62 9.95
CA SER A 223 -4.81 4.25 9.33
C SER A 223 -4.39 4.98 8.05
N ILE A 224 -5.12 4.80 6.95
CA ILE A 224 -4.88 5.58 5.72
C ILE A 224 -5.55 6.94 5.88
N GLY A 225 -4.75 8.01 5.82
CA GLY A 225 -5.22 9.40 5.88
C GLY A 225 -5.38 10.07 4.51
N GLY A 226 -5.14 9.36 3.43
CA GLY A 226 -5.10 9.92 2.07
C GLY A 226 -6.26 9.48 1.18
N LEU A 227 -7.47 9.97 1.45
CA LEU A 227 -8.66 9.69 0.61
C LEU A 227 -8.62 10.51 -0.68
N SER A 228 -7.96 10.02 -1.71
CA SER A 228 -7.80 10.74 -2.98
C SER A 228 -8.56 10.13 -4.15
N SER A 229 -9.09 8.94 -3.99
CA SER A 229 -9.85 8.27 -5.04
C SER A 229 -10.97 7.41 -4.45
N PRO A 230 -12.08 7.21 -5.19
CA PRO A 230 -13.19 6.37 -4.73
C PRO A 230 -12.78 4.98 -4.26
N SER A 231 -11.77 4.38 -4.88
CA SER A 231 -11.28 3.04 -4.52
C SER A 231 -10.58 2.94 -3.16
N ALA A 232 -10.19 4.08 -2.56
CA ALA A 232 -9.56 4.14 -1.23
C ALA A 232 -10.56 4.21 -0.08
N PHE A 233 -11.84 4.43 -0.37
CA PHE A 233 -12.85 4.65 0.66
C PHE A 233 -13.23 3.36 1.38
N ALA A 234 -13.29 2.23 0.69
CA ALA A 234 -13.54 0.91 1.26
C ALA A 234 -12.25 0.18 1.58
N ARG A 235 -12.14 -0.38 2.78
CA ARG A 235 -11.07 -1.32 3.14
C ARG A 235 -11.33 -2.69 2.51
N ARG A 236 -10.27 -3.42 2.21
CA ARG A 236 -10.31 -4.78 1.70
C ARG A 236 -9.79 -5.73 2.78
N PRO A 237 -10.68 -6.37 3.54
CA PRO A 237 -10.26 -7.28 4.61
C PRO A 237 -9.57 -8.51 4.03
N SER A 238 -8.34 -8.79 4.48
CA SER A 238 -7.56 -9.97 4.06
C SER A 238 -7.65 -11.14 5.05
N GLY A 239 -8.41 -11.00 6.13
CA GLY A 239 -8.51 -12.02 7.17
C GLY A 239 -7.19 -12.23 7.90
N LEU A 240 -6.86 -13.50 8.20
CA LEU A 240 -5.61 -13.90 8.84
C LEU A 240 -4.54 -14.20 7.78
N SER A 241 -3.36 -13.58 7.89
CA SER A 241 -2.25 -13.80 6.96
C SER A 241 -0.90 -13.74 7.68
N LEU A 242 0.11 -14.47 7.16
CA LEU A 242 1.46 -14.42 7.70
C LEU A 242 2.07 -13.02 7.53
N SER A 243 2.71 -12.53 8.57
CA SER A 243 3.52 -11.31 8.48
C SER A 243 4.85 -11.61 7.79
N SER A 244 5.25 -10.74 6.85
CA SER A 244 6.52 -10.85 6.14
C SER A 244 7.25 -9.51 6.00
N SER A 245 6.77 -8.46 6.66
CA SER A 245 7.36 -7.14 6.61
C SER A 245 8.65 -7.07 7.42
N TYR A 246 9.58 -6.26 6.97
CA TYR A 246 10.75 -5.87 7.76
C TYR A 246 10.38 -4.96 8.95
N THR A 247 9.23 -4.30 8.90
CA THR A 247 8.66 -3.54 10.02
C THR A 247 7.85 -4.46 10.93
N CYS A 248 8.54 -5.30 11.68
CA CYS A 248 7.96 -6.40 12.46
C CYS A 248 7.08 -5.97 13.66
N ASN A 249 6.99 -4.68 13.97
CA ASN A 249 6.36 -4.19 15.21
C ASN A 249 4.83 -4.05 15.12
N THR A 250 4.25 -4.22 13.94
CA THR A 250 2.80 -4.07 13.72
C THR A 250 2.05 -5.40 13.63
N SER A 251 2.74 -6.54 13.62
CA SER A 251 2.15 -7.87 13.57
C SER A 251 1.75 -8.36 14.97
N PHE A 252 0.69 -9.19 15.03
CA PHE A 252 0.40 -9.99 16.21
C PHE A 252 1.33 -11.19 16.27
N THR A 253 1.70 -11.61 17.48
CA THR A 253 2.48 -12.83 17.71
C THR A 253 1.65 -13.77 18.55
N GLY A 254 1.44 -15.01 18.10
CA GLY A 254 0.61 -15.97 18.80
C GLY A 254 0.16 -17.13 17.90
N VAL A 255 -1.08 -17.58 18.09
CA VAL A 255 -1.70 -18.65 17.31
C VAL A 255 -3.03 -18.16 16.75
N ALA A 256 -3.29 -18.46 15.49
CA ALA A 256 -4.55 -18.11 14.83
C ALA A 256 -5.03 -19.27 13.95
N ALA A 257 -6.35 -19.47 13.88
CA ALA A 257 -6.96 -20.48 13.04
C ALA A 257 -8.16 -19.90 12.29
N GLU A 258 -8.37 -20.37 11.07
CA GLU A 258 -9.53 -20.05 10.24
C GLU A 258 -10.15 -21.34 9.71
N TYR A 259 -11.46 -21.43 9.76
CA TYR A 259 -12.24 -22.52 9.19
C TYR A 259 -13.42 -21.95 8.40
N ALA A 260 -13.55 -22.37 7.14
CA ALA A 260 -14.67 -22.00 6.29
C ALA A 260 -15.59 -23.21 6.06
N PHE A 261 -16.90 -23.00 6.14
CA PHE A 261 -17.91 -24.02 5.89
C PHE A 261 -19.11 -23.41 5.15
N GLY A 262 -19.31 -23.84 3.91
CA GLY A 262 -20.32 -23.25 3.03
C GLY A 262 -20.10 -21.74 2.87
N HIS A 263 -21.10 -20.95 3.21
CA HIS A 263 -21.05 -19.49 3.14
C HIS A 263 -20.47 -18.81 4.40
N PHE A 264 -20.08 -19.57 5.41
CA PHE A 264 -19.56 -19.05 6.66
C PHE A 264 -18.06 -19.28 6.78
N SER A 265 -17.35 -18.34 7.37
CA SER A 265 -16.00 -18.54 7.87
C SER A 265 -15.87 -18.04 9.29
N VAL A 266 -15.14 -18.78 10.11
CA VAL A 266 -14.81 -18.42 11.49
C VAL A 266 -13.30 -18.33 11.61
N SER A 267 -12.82 -17.19 12.08
CA SER A 267 -11.40 -16.95 12.37
C SER A 267 -11.26 -16.71 13.86
N THR A 268 -10.33 -17.39 14.49
CA THR A 268 -10.02 -17.24 15.92
C THR A 268 -8.53 -16.98 16.09
N MET A 269 -8.17 -16.20 17.06
CA MET A 269 -6.76 -15.98 17.40
C MET A 269 -6.56 -15.78 18.91
N VAL A 270 -5.38 -16.13 19.36
CA VAL A 270 -4.85 -15.78 20.67
C VAL A 270 -3.47 -15.19 20.44
N ALA A 271 -3.36 -13.88 20.61
CA ALA A 271 -2.11 -13.16 20.45
C ALA A 271 -1.56 -12.70 21.80
N VAL A 272 -0.25 -12.44 21.85
CA VAL A 272 0.43 -11.90 23.03
C VAL A 272 1.15 -10.60 22.62
N PRO A 273 0.42 -9.46 22.53
CA PRO A 273 1.06 -8.14 22.37
C PRO A 273 2.11 -7.91 23.47
N GLY A 274 3.23 -7.28 23.13
CA GLY A 274 4.33 -7.03 24.06
C GLY A 274 5.34 -8.17 24.21
N ILE A 275 5.07 -9.39 23.70
CA ILE A 275 6.00 -10.55 23.86
C ILE A 275 7.41 -10.28 23.32
N LYS A 276 7.54 -9.45 22.30
CA LYS A 276 8.84 -9.11 21.69
C LYS A 276 9.71 -8.19 22.56
N ALA A 277 9.12 -7.49 23.53
CA ALA A 277 9.86 -6.69 24.50
C ALA A 277 10.54 -7.57 25.56
N LEU A 278 10.10 -8.83 25.72
CA LEU A 278 10.56 -9.79 26.71
C LEU A 278 10.38 -9.30 28.15
N ASP A 279 9.52 -8.33 28.37
CA ASP A 279 9.12 -7.85 29.69
C ASP A 279 7.70 -8.34 30.01
N ALA A 280 7.56 -9.13 31.07
CA ALA A 280 6.28 -9.70 31.46
C ALA A 280 5.22 -8.64 31.80
N SER A 281 5.63 -7.47 32.26
CA SER A 281 4.73 -6.35 32.59
C SER A 281 4.09 -5.72 31.34
N ASP A 282 4.75 -5.82 30.19
CA ASP A 282 4.26 -5.32 28.91
C ASP A 282 3.45 -6.36 28.13
N MET A 283 3.54 -7.64 28.53
CA MET A 283 2.82 -8.73 27.86
C MET A 283 1.34 -8.70 28.20
N ARG A 284 0.53 -8.86 27.19
CA ARG A 284 -0.94 -8.93 27.30
C ARG A 284 -1.44 -10.14 26.55
N LEU A 285 -2.58 -10.69 26.99
CA LEU A 285 -3.26 -11.78 26.31
C LEU A 285 -4.45 -11.20 25.52
N LEU A 286 -4.50 -11.48 24.23
CA LEU A 286 -5.54 -10.96 23.33
C LEU A 286 -6.19 -12.12 22.57
N PRO A 287 -7.23 -12.75 23.13
CA PRO A 287 -8.15 -13.61 22.39
C PRO A 287 -9.07 -12.77 21.50
N ALA A 288 -9.33 -13.25 20.28
CA ALA A 288 -10.26 -12.63 19.35
C ALA A 288 -10.95 -13.67 18.46
N VAL A 289 -12.15 -13.33 18.02
CA VAL A 289 -12.94 -14.11 17.06
C VAL A 289 -13.54 -13.19 16.00
N ASN A 290 -13.57 -13.66 14.78
CA ASN A 290 -14.34 -13.07 13.68
C ASN A 290 -15.20 -14.16 13.04
N MET A 291 -16.45 -13.81 12.76
CA MET A 291 -17.38 -14.63 12.01
C MET A 291 -17.79 -13.85 10.77
N THR A 292 -17.69 -14.48 9.61
CA THR A 292 -18.02 -13.85 8.31
C THR A 292 -19.02 -14.70 7.57
N LEU A 293 -20.11 -14.07 7.10
CA LEU A 293 -21.09 -14.64 6.17
C LEU A 293 -20.82 -14.05 4.77
N LEU A 294 -20.58 -14.92 3.80
CA LEU A 294 -20.44 -14.57 2.39
C LEU A 294 -21.74 -14.83 1.65
N THR A 295 -22.17 -13.88 0.83
CA THR A 295 -23.35 -13.98 -0.01
C THR A 295 -23.00 -13.62 -1.45
N GLY A 296 -23.82 -13.97 -2.42
CA GLY A 296 -23.58 -13.59 -3.83
C GLY A 296 -23.54 -12.09 -4.09
N SER A 297 -23.98 -11.24 -3.16
CA SER A 297 -23.96 -9.78 -3.27
C SER A 297 -23.01 -9.08 -2.30
N GLY A 298 -22.36 -9.83 -1.39
CA GLY A 298 -21.47 -9.19 -0.42
C GLY A 298 -21.06 -10.06 0.76
N GLN A 299 -20.56 -9.39 1.79
CA GLN A 299 -20.06 -9.97 3.02
C GLN A 299 -20.67 -9.26 4.23
N PHE A 300 -20.94 -10.03 5.29
CA PHE A 300 -21.29 -9.55 6.62
C PHE A 300 -20.36 -10.15 7.64
N GLY A 301 -19.80 -9.35 8.53
CA GLY A 301 -18.85 -9.77 9.53
C GLY A 301 -19.22 -9.35 10.94
N ILE A 302 -18.83 -10.15 11.93
CA ILE A 302 -18.85 -9.76 13.36
C ILE A 302 -17.50 -10.13 13.94
N SER A 303 -16.85 -9.16 14.58
CA SER A 303 -15.58 -9.35 15.29
C SER A 303 -15.72 -9.03 16.76
N HIS A 304 -15.06 -9.80 17.60
CA HIS A 304 -14.97 -9.55 19.04
C HIS A 304 -13.55 -9.84 19.53
N TYR A 305 -13.03 -8.98 20.40
CA TYR A 305 -11.80 -9.25 21.13
C TYR A 305 -11.83 -8.66 22.54
N ALA A 306 -11.02 -9.22 23.40
CA ALA A 306 -10.72 -8.66 24.72
C ALA A 306 -9.22 -8.75 24.97
N GLU A 307 -8.63 -7.70 25.51
CA GLU A 307 -7.21 -7.64 25.89
C GLU A 307 -7.11 -7.75 27.42
N PHE A 308 -6.25 -8.64 27.91
CA PHE A 308 -6.02 -8.89 29.33
C PHE A 308 -4.60 -8.52 29.71
N SER A 309 -4.43 -7.69 30.73
CA SER A 309 -3.16 -7.40 31.39
C SER A 309 -3.08 -8.06 32.77
N GLY A 310 -1.87 -8.24 33.29
CA GLY A 310 -1.64 -8.91 34.58
C GLY A 310 -1.59 -10.45 34.51
N VAL A 311 -1.66 -11.03 33.30
CA VAL A 311 -1.66 -12.48 33.09
C VAL A 311 -0.27 -13.09 33.31
N PHE A 312 0.79 -12.38 32.93
CA PHE A 312 2.17 -12.90 32.87
C PHE A 312 3.07 -12.41 33.99
N ASP A 313 2.67 -11.38 34.73
CA ASP A 313 3.46 -10.72 35.79
C ASP A 313 2.87 -10.89 37.19
N ASN A 314 1.87 -11.76 37.34
CA ASN A 314 1.12 -11.99 38.59
C ASN A 314 0.47 -10.70 39.15
N ALA A 315 0.29 -9.67 38.35
CA ALA A 315 -0.44 -8.48 38.73
C ALA A 315 -1.96 -8.72 38.76
N VAL A 316 -2.71 -7.72 39.19
CA VAL A 316 -4.17 -7.80 39.16
C VAL A 316 -4.67 -7.89 37.73
N LEU A 317 -5.44 -8.93 37.41
CA LEU A 317 -6.05 -9.10 36.09
C LEU A 317 -6.97 -7.92 35.76
N ARG A 318 -6.73 -7.27 34.64
CA ARG A 318 -7.51 -6.15 34.10
C ARG A 318 -7.84 -6.38 32.65
N ILE A 319 -8.91 -5.77 32.19
CA ILE A 319 -9.32 -5.74 30.78
C ILE A 319 -9.15 -4.28 30.30
N PRO A 320 -7.98 -3.89 29.79
CA PRO A 320 -7.72 -2.53 29.34
C PRO A 320 -8.46 -2.18 28.05
N ASP A 321 -8.78 -3.18 27.22
CA ASP A 321 -9.48 -2.99 25.96
C ASP A 321 -10.38 -4.17 25.62
N MET A 322 -11.62 -3.89 25.17
CA MET A 322 -12.58 -4.90 24.73
C MET A 322 -13.53 -4.27 23.71
N LYS A 323 -13.61 -4.87 22.52
CA LYS A 323 -14.47 -4.37 21.45
C LYS A 323 -15.27 -5.46 20.77
N THR A 324 -16.46 -5.05 20.31
CA THR A 324 -17.29 -5.84 19.40
C THR A 324 -17.64 -4.98 18.20
N SER A 325 -17.42 -5.47 17.00
CA SER A 325 -17.82 -4.77 15.77
C SER A 325 -18.68 -5.65 14.89
N ALA A 326 -19.54 -5.00 14.11
CA ALA A 326 -20.28 -5.60 13.02
C ALA A 326 -19.98 -4.81 11.74
N ASP A 327 -19.69 -5.52 10.66
CA ASP A 327 -19.33 -4.94 9.37
C ASP A 327 -20.16 -5.53 8.22
N MET A 328 -20.28 -4.74 7.17
CA MET A 328 -20.86 -5.21 5.91
C MET A 328 -20.13 -4.57 4.72
N THR A 329 -20.03 -5.33 3.63
CA THR A 329 -19.62 -4.85 2.31
C THR A 329 -20.49 -5.54 1.28
N CYS A 330 -21.29 -4.76 0.53
CA CYS A 330 -22.24 -5.27 -0.44
C CYS A 330 -22.10 -4.51 -1.76
N CYS A 331 -22.36 -5.19 -2.87
CA CYS A 331 -22.50 -4.57 -4.18
C CYS A 331 -23.93 -4.79 -4.69
N PHE A 332 -24.60 -3.71 -5.01
CA PHE A 332 -25.96 -3.75 -5.54
C PHE A 332 -26.06 -2.86 -6.78
N ARG A 333 -26.34 -3.47 -7.94
CA ARG A 333 -26.46 -2.76 -9.24
C ARG A 333 -25.27 -1.86 -9.55
N GLY A 334 -24.05 -2.29 -9.23
CA GLY A 334 -22.81 -1.54 -9.44
C GLY A 334 -22.52 -0.46 -8.39
N VAL A 335 -23.36 -0.32 -7.35
CA VAL A 335 -23.12 0.51 -6.18
C VAL A 335 -22.49 -0.35 -5.09
N ASP A 336 -21.23 -0.06 -4.73
CA ASP A 336 -20.57 -0.69 -3.60
C ASP A 336 -20.94 0.08 -2.33
N VAL A 337 -21.49 -0.61 -1.33
CA VAL A 337 -21.84 -0.05 -0.02
C VAL A 337 -21.03 -0.79 1.04
N PHE A 338 -20.46 -0.08 1.96
CA PHE A 338 -19.70 -0.66 3.06
C PHE A 338 -19.97 0.10 4.36
N ALA A 339 -19.96 -0.60 5.48
CA ALA A 339 -20.12 -0.02 6.80
C ALA A 339 -19.46 -0.90 7.86
N GLU A 340 -19.04 -0.30 8.95
CA GLU A 340 -18.70 -0.98 10.21
C GLU A 340 -19.11 -0.11 11.38
N ALA A 341 -19.66 -0.75 12.42
CA ALA A 341 -19.94 -0.15 13.72
C ALA A 341 -19.23 -0.98 14.80
N SER A 342 -18.56 -0.31 15.73
CA SER A 342 -17.78 -0.94 16.79
C SER A 342 -18.09 -0.32 18.15
N VAL A 343 -18.42 -1.16 19.11
CA VAL A 343 -18.63 -0.79 20.52
C VAL A 343 -17.34 -1.04 21.29
N ASP A 344 -16.81 0.00 21.90
CA ASP A 344 -15.76 -0.06 22.91
C ASP A 344 -16.42 -0.21 24.29
N TRP A 345 -16.32 -1.41 24.87
CA TRP A 345 -16.96 -1.72 26.15
C TRP A 345 -16.28 -1.05 27.35
N VAL A 346 -14.97 -0.81 27.26
CA VAL A 346 -14.17 -0.14 28.30
C VAL A 346 -14.34 1.37 28.22
N GLY A 347 -14.18 1.93 27.03
CA GLY A 347 -14.36 3.35 26.76
C GLY A 347 -15.84 3.80 26.70
N LYS A 348 -16.80 2.84 26.75
CA LYS A 348 -18.25 3.05 26.65
C LYS A 348 -18.62 3.93 25.46
N ALA A 349 -18.05 3.65 24.31
CA ALA A 349 -18.17 4.44 23.11
C ALA A 349 -18.57 3.60 21.91
N LEU A 350 -19.38 4.16 21.01
CA LEU A 350 -19.76 3.57 19.73
C LEU A 350 -19.08 4.36 18.61
N ALA A 351 -18.21 3.71 17.86
CA ALA A 351 -17.61 4.26 16.65
C ALA A 351 -18.27 3.66 15.39
N SER A 352 -18.36 4.43 14.33
CA SER A 352 -18.88 3.93 13.06
C SER A 352 -18.23 4.59 11.85
N VAL A 353 -18.17 3.83 10.76
CA VAL A 353 -17.79 4.30 9.44
C VAL A 353 -18.74 3.68 8.42
N ALA A 354 -19.19 4.47 7.46
CA ALA A 354 -20.03 4.00 6.38
C ALA A 354 -19.74 4.79 5.11
N GLY A 355 -19.83 4.13 3.98
CA GLY A 355 -19.61 4.78 2.70
C GLY A 355 -20.20 4.01 1.54
N LEU A 356 -20.18 4.66 0.40
CA LEU A 356 -20.66 4.11 -0.86
C LEU A 356 -19.78 4.59 -2.01
N THR A 357 -19.68 3.75 -3.03
CA THR A 357 -18.99 4.07 -4.28
C THR A 357 -19.89 3.66 -5.43
N PHE A 358 -20.09 4.53 -6.40
CA PHE A 358 -20.96 4.25 -7.54
C PHE A 358 -20.46 4.87 -8.83
N PRO A 359 -20.72 4.22 -9.97
CA PRO A 359 -20.47 4.80 -11.29
C PRO A 359 -21.56 5.84 -11.61
N ALA A 360 -21.14 7.02 -12.04
CA ALA A 360 -22.01 8.08 -12.53
C ALA A 360 -21.86 8.22 -14.08
N GLY A 361 -22.14 7.13 -14.79
CA GLY A 361 -21.89 6.97 -16.21
C GLY A 361 -20.60 6.17 -16.49
N GLU A 362 -20.16 6.15 -17.75
CA GLU A 362 -19.01 5.33 -18.19
C GLU A 362 -17.64 5.88 -17.73
N ALA A 363 -17.55 7.21 -17.59
CA ALA A 363 -16.27 7.89 -17.35
C ALA A 363 -16.09 8.44 -15.93
N LEU A 364 -17.14 8.47 -15.12
CA LEU A 364 -17.11 9.10 -13.79
C LEU A 364 -17.46 8.09 -12.71
N ARG A 365 -16.65 8.01 -11.67
CA ARG A 365 -16.92 7.25 -10.46
C ARG A 365 -16.91 8.18 -9.26
N LEU A 366 -17.90 8.07 -8.41
CA LEU A 366 -18.08 8.89 -7.23
C LEU A 366 -18.03 8.02 -5.97
N ALA A 367 -17.57 8.60 -4.87
CA ALA A 367 -17.64 7.98 -3.56
C ALA A 367 -17.97 9.01 -2.47
N ALA A 368 -18.65 8.55 -1.44
CA ALA A 368 -18.90 9.28 -0.23
C ALA A 368 -18.63 8.41 1.00
N LEU A 369 -18.13 9.01 2.07
CA LEU A 369 -17.79 8.36 3.32
C LEU A 369 -18.16 9.24 4.48
N VAL A 370 -18.74 8.66 5.52
CA VAL A 370 -19.03 9.31 6.79
C VAL A 370 -18.32 8.55 7.92
N ARG A 371 -17.70 9.26 8.84
CA ARG A 371 -16.97 8.73 9.98
C ARG A 371 -17.47 9.35 11.27
N TYR A 372 -17.68 8.53 12.28
CA TYR A 372 -18.02 8.95 13.62
C TYR A 372 -17.19 8.18 14.64
N TYR A 373 -16.15 8.82 15.18
CA TYR A 373 -15.23 8.26 16.16
C TYR A 373 -15.22 9.14 17.39
N PRO A 374 -16.01 8.84 18.42
CA PRO A 374 -16.08 9.67 19.62
C PRO A 374 -14.75 9.65 20.41
N TYR A 375 -14.54 10.65 21.24
CA TYR A 375 -13.32 10.80 22.04
C TYR A 375 -13.05 9.61 22.97
N GLY A 376 -14.10 8.98 23.52
CA GLY A 376 -13.98 7.82 24.38
C GLY A 376 -13.61 6.51 23.66
N TYR A 377 -13.63 6.48 22.32
CA TYR A 377 -13.21 5.30 21.55
C TYR A 377 -11.69 5.21 21.46
N VAL A 378 -11.11 4.16 22.05
CA VAL A 378 -9.65 3.94 22.08
C VAL A 378 -9.23 3.00 20.93
N PRO A 379 -8.54 3.48 19.88
CA PRO A 379 -8.23 2.69 18.69
C PRO A 379 -6.94 1.85 18.86
N SER A 380 -6.89 0.93 19.83
CA SER A 380 -5.68 0.14 20.14
C SER A 380 -5.23 -0.72 18.97
N HIS A 381 -6.18 -1.40 18.30
CA HIS A 381 -5.93 -2.31 17.18
C HIS A 381 -6.71 -1.90 15.93
N SER A 382 -7.00 -0.61 15.78
CA SER A 382 -7.79 -0.08 14.67
C SER A 382 -6.89 0.48 13.56
N GLY A 383 -7.28 0.25 12.32
CA GLY A 383 -6.66 0.81 11.12
C GLY A 383 -7.69 1.35 10.14
N ALA A 384 -8.89 1.76 10.61
CA ALA A 384 -9.93 2.34 9.76
C ALA A 384 -9.49 3.66 9.12
N VAL A 385 -10.23 4.10 8.12
CA VAL A 385 -9.97 5.36 7.43
C VAL A 385 -10.18 6.54 8.37
N SER A 386 -9.21 7.46 8.44
CA SER A 386 -9.26 8.63 9.31
C SER A 386 -8.71 9.86 8.59
N GLY A 387 -9.27 11.02 8.84
CA GLY A 387 -8.73 12.32 8.39
C GLY A 387 -7.53 12.77 9.22
N THR A 388 -7.34 12.16 10.41
CA THR A 388 -6.18 12.34 11.29
C THR A 388 -5.35 11.06 11.33
N SER A 389 -4.43 10.95 12.28
CA SER A 389 -3.59 9.76 12.45
C SER A 389 -4.22 8.64 13.27
N ARG A 390 -5.38 8.88 13.89
CA ARG A 390 -6.06 7.92 14.78
C ARG A 390 -7.57 7.97 14.60
N CYS A 391 -8.22 6.81 14.70
CA CYS A 391 -9.68 6.66 14.63
C CYS A 391 -10.34 7.00 15.98
N SER A 392 -10.09 8.19 16.52
CA SER A 392 -10.64 8.67 17.79
C SER A 392 -10.79 10.18 17.75
N ASN A 393 -11.78 10.70 18.46
CA ASN A 393 -12.08 12.15 18.52
C ASN A 393 -12.26 12.76 17.12
N GLU A 394 -13.04 12.10 16.24
CA GLU A 394 -13.18 12.52 14.84
C GLU A 394 -14.60 12.29 14.33
N HIS A 395 -15.23 13.35 13.82
CA HIS A 395 -16.43 13.27 12.99
C HIS A 395 -16.03 13.77 11.59
N GLY A 396 -16.22 12.95 10.57
CA GLY A 396 -15.72 13.31 9.25
C GLY A 396 -16.67 12.93 8.11
N ILE A 397 -16.61 13.74 7.05
CA ILE A 397 -17.28 13.47 5.78
C ILE A 397 -16.25 13.62 4.69
N ALA A 398 -16.14 12.62 3.84
CA ALA A 398 -15.27 12.68 2.68
C ALA A 398 -16.05 12.35 1.40
N VAL A 399 -15.72 13.04 0.33
CA VAL A 399 -16.23 12.76 -1.01
C VAL A 399 -15.07 12.69 -1.99
N ALA A 400 -15.17 11.79 -2.97
CA ALA A 400 -14.18 11.71 -4.04
C ALA A 400 -14.84 11.45 -5.38
N ALA A 401 -14.19 11.94 -6.41
CA ALA A 401 -14.54 11.71 -7.80
C ALA A 401 -13.31 11.23 -8.57
N GLU A 402 -13.49 10.25 -9.42
CA GLU A 402 -12.48 9.77 -10.36
C GLU A 402 -13.05 9.84 -11.77
N PHE A 403 -12.33 10.51 -12.62
CA PHE A 403 -12.68 10.71 -14.02
C PHE A 403 -11.67 9.97 -14.91
N ALA A 404 -12.13 9.07 -15.75
CA ALA A 404 -11.33 8.36 -16.74
C ALA A 404 -11.74 8.84 -18.14
N GLY A 405 -11.00 9.82 -18.66
CA GLY A 405 -11.35 10.47 -19.92
C GLY A 405 -11.04 9.61 -21.15
N GLY A 406 -12.06 9.43 -21.98
CA GLY A 406 -11.98 8.94 -23.35
C GLY A 406 -12.93 9.68 -24.28
N GLN A 407 -14.06 10.17 -23.78
CA GLN A 407 -15.12 10.72 -24.63
C GLN A 407 -15.52 12.19 -24.36
N TRP A 408 -15.24 12.73 -23.16
CA TRP A 408 -15.75 14.04 -22.76
C TRP A 408 -14.95 15.24 -23.29
N ILE A 409 -13.67 15.04 -23.62
CA ILE A 409 -12.84 16.10 -24.19
C ILE A 409 -12.31 15.62 -25.53
N LYS A 410 -13.05 15.87 -26.58
CA LYS A 410 -12.55 15.79 -27.98
C LYS A 410 -11.57 16.95 -28.18
N LEU A 411 -10.32 16.78 -27.70
CA LEU A 411 -9.24 17.62 -28.17
C LEU A 411 -8.90 17.19 -29.61
N ASN A 412 -9.34 17.97 -30.58
CA ASN A 412 -9.04 17.79 -32.00
C ASN A 412 -7.53 17.98 -32.24
N CYS A 413 -6.76 16.94 -32.00
CA CYS A 413 -5.38 16.89 -32.45
C CYS A 413 -5.14 15.54 -33.09
N PHE A 414 -4.95 15.56 -34.36
CA PHE A 414 -4.64 14.38 -35.18
C PHE A 414 -3.15 14.06 -34.99
N ASP A 415 -2.87 12.81 -34.62
CA ASP A 415 -1.57 12.22 -34.86
C ASP A 415 -1.50 11.75 -36.33
N GLU A 416 -0.32 11.69 -36.93
CA GLU A 416 -0.12 11.31 -38.35
C GLU A 416 -0.72 9.94 -38.74
N TYR A 417 -1.19 9.16 -37.77
CA TYR A 417 -1.79 7.84 -37.94
C TYR A 417 -3.26 7.74 -37.51
N GLY A 418 -3.94 8.85 -37.26
CA GLY A 418 -5.39 8.88 -37.02
C GLY A 418 -5.87 8.23 -35.70
N ALA A 419 -4.98 7.88 -34.78
CA ALA A 419 -5.34 7.34 -33.48
C ALA A 419 -5.38 8.46 -32.43
N ASN A 420 -6.54 8.72 -31.82
CA ASN A 420 -6.71 9.63 -30.68
C ASN A 420 -5.99 9.08 -29.44
N VAL A 421 -4.72 9.39 -29.25
CA VAL A 421 -3.88 8.89 -28.12
C VAL A 421 -3.98 9.76 -26.87
N ARG A 422 -4.72 10.88 -26.92
CA ARG A 422 -4.80 11.80 -25.79
C ARG A 422 -5.86 11.36 -24.79
N ARG A 423 -5.40 10.93 -23.61
CA ARG A 423 -6.28 10.60 -22.49
C ARG A 423 -6.00 11.55 -21.33
N ILE A 424 -7.06 12.08 -20.74
CA ILE A 424 -7.01 12.84 -19.50
C ILE A 424 -7.71 12.00 -18.45
N ASN A 425 -6.99 11.69 -17.36
CA ASN A 425 -7.56 11.09 -16.16
C ASN A 425 -7.45 12.11 -15.04
N GLY A 426 -8.48 12.20 -14.22
CA GLY A 426 -8.50 13.12 -13.09
C GLY A 426 -9.06 12.45 -11.85
N LYS A 427 -8.58 12.89 -10.70
CA LYS A 427 -9.13 12.54 -9.38
C LYS A 427 -9.31 13.82 -8.60
N ALA A 428 -10.38 13.93 -7.85
CA ALA A 428 -10.60 15.00 -6.89
C ALA A 428 -11.19 14.43 -5.61
N ALA A 429 -10.75 14.93 -4.48
CA ALA A 429 -11.28 14.53 -3.18
C ALA A 429 -11.34 15.71 -2.23
N LEU A 430 -12.36 15.71 -1.39
CA LEU A 430 -12.57 16.66 -0.30
C LEU A 430 -12.85 15.87 0.97
N ASP A 431 -12.07 16.11 2.00
CA ASP A 431 -12.22 15.52 3.33
C ASP A 431 -12.40 16.63 4.38
N PHE A 432 -13.52 16.58 5.04
CA PHE A 432 -13.89 17.46 6.14
C PHE A 432 -13.82 16.67 7.44
N THR A 433 -13.00 17.14 8.38
CA THR A 433 -12.77 16.48 9.67
C THR A 433 -12.99 17.46 10.80
N PHE A 434 -13.95 17.15 11.66
CA PHE A 434 -14.26 17.86 12.90
C PHE A 434 -13.77 17.05 14.09
N LEU A 435 -13.05 17.69 15.00
CA LEU A 435 -12.56 17.11 16.25
C LEU A 435 -13.31 17.75 17.42
N PRO A 436 -14.25 17.03 18.05
CA PRO A 436 -15.01 17.55 19.21
C PRO A 436 -14.14 18.04 20.35
N VAL A 437 -13.04 17.33 20.65
CA VAL A 437 -12.04 17.79 21.62
C VAL A 437 -10.91 18.49 20.88
N ALA A 438 -10.63 19.71 21.24
CA ALA A 438 -9.61 20.53 20.58
C ALA A 438 -8.20 19.95 20.71
N LYS A 439 -7.38 20.13 19.68
CA LYS A 439 -5.94 19.79 19.69
C LYS A 439 -5.05 20.93 20.18
N ALA A 440 -5.59 22.14 20.29
CA ALA A 440 -4.85 23.32 20.76
C ALA A 440 -5.57 23.94 21.93
N ASP A 441 -4.82 24.44 22.90
CA ASP A 441 -5.34 25.14 24.07
C ASP A 441 -6.09 26.43 23.65
N GLY A 442 -7.16 26.74 24.35
CA GLY A 442 -7.99 27.91 24.10
C GLY A 442 -9.10 27.73 23.05
N TYR A 443 -9.24 26.54 22.48
CA TYR A 443 -10.31 26.19 21.54
C TYR A 443 -11.24 25.12 22.14
N ASN A 444 -12.52 25.16 21.79
CA ASN A 444 -13.48 24.13 22.22
C ASN A 444 -13.50 22.94 21.28
N HIS A 445 -13.07 23.11 20.04
CA HIS A 445 -13.02 22.06 19.00
C HIS A 445 -11.92 22.37 17.98
N SER A 446 -11.62 21.42 17.13
CA SER A 446 -10.67 21.63 16.02
C SER A 446 -11.27 21.17 14.69
N LEU A 447 -10.89 21.84 13.61
CA LEU A 447 -11.37 21.59 12.26
C LEU A 447 -10.22 21.36 11.29
N GLN A 448 -10.37 20.39 10.39
CA GLN A 448 -9.47 20.21 9.25
C GLN A 448 -10.29 20.04 7.98
N ILE A 449 -9.86 20.71 6.93
CA ILE A 449 -10.34 20.51 5.55
C ILE A 449 -9.13 20.13 4.72
N LYS A 450 -9.22 19.03 3.98
CA LYS A 450 -8.21 18.59 3.02
C LYS A 450 -8.89 18.48 1.67
N ALA A 451 -8.43 19.25 0.70
CA ALA A 451 -8.84 19.15 -0.70
C ALA A 451 -7.67 18.70 -1.54
N SER A 452 -7.91 17.84 -2.51
CA SER A 452 -6.85 17.36 -3.40
C SER A 452 -7.39 17.14 -4.79
N THR A 453 -6.57 17.43 -5.80
CA THR A 453 -6.84 17.11 -7.18
C THR A 453 -5.56 16.61 -7.86
N ASP A 454 -5.70 15.56 -8.67
CA ASP A 454 -4.60 14.92 -9.40
C ASP A 454 -5.06 14.74 -10.86
N TRP A 455 -4.28 15.24 -11.79
CA TRP A 455 -4.54 15.18 -13.20
C TRP A 455 -3.38 14.50 -13.92
N GLN A 456 -3.71 13.56 -14.78
CA GLN A 456 -2.77 12.89 -15.64
C GLN A 456 -3.19 13.07 -17.10
N TRP A 457 -2.28 13.58 -17.88
CA TRP A 457 -2.49 13.90 -19.28
C TRP A 457 -1.50 13.12 -20.14
N THR A 458 -1.96 12.17 -20.93
CA THR A 458 -1.15 11.42 -21.89
C THR A 458 -1.16 12.17 -23.22
N VAL A 459 -0.07 12.92 -23.48
CA VAL A 459 0.06 13.78 -24.67
C VAL A 459 0.35 12.96 -25.91
N SER A 460 1.22 11.94 -25.78
CA SER A 460 1.55 11.00 -26.85
C SER A 460 1.93 9.65 -26.23
N SER A 461 2.26 8.66 -27.06
CA SER A 461 2.82 7.37 -26.60
C SER A 461 4.11 7.52 -25.78
N SER A 462 4.86 8.59 -26.01
CA SER A 462 6.15 8.86 -25.36
C SER A 462 6.08 9.93 -24.27
N PHE A 463 5.04 10.76 -24.18
CA PHE A 463 4.97 11.87 -23.25
C PHE A 463 3.71 11.87 -22.40
N GLN A 464 3.91 12.04 -21.09
CA GLN A 464 2.84 12.17 -20.12
C GLN A 464 3.13 13.34 -19.17
N VAL A 465 2.12 14.13 -18.85
CA VAL A 465 2.17 15.21 -17.88
C VAL A 465 1.26 14.85 -16.70
N LYS A 466 1.74 15.06 -15.49
CA LYS A 466 0.93 14.95 -14.27
C LYS A 466 0.97 16.26 -13.52
N ALA A 467 -0.17 16.65 -12.97
CA ALA A 467 -0.28 17.82 -12.09
C ALA A 467 -1.10 17.46 -10.86
N ARG A 468 -0.66 17.92 -9.69
CA ARG A 468 -1.32 17.68 -8.43
C ARG A 468 -1.38 18.95 -7.61
N ILE A 469 -2.52 19.19 -6.99
CA ILE A 469 -2.69 20.25 -5.99
C ILE A 469 -3.31 19.60 -4.76
N THR A 470 -2.74 19.88 -3.60
CA THR A 470 -3.31 19.50 -2.32
C THR A 470 -3.37 20.72 -1.42
N GLU A 471 -4.54 21.00 -0.90
CA GLU A 471 -4.78 22.08 0.05
C GLU A 471 -5.21 21.49 1.39
N ARG A 472 -4.61 21.97 2.48
CA ARG A 472 -4.98 21.56 3.83
C ARG A 472 -5.14 22.77 4.72
N ILE A 473 -6.33 22.95 5.26
CA ILE A 473 -6.69 24.00 6.19
C ILE A 473 -6.93 23.37 7.56
N ARG A 474 -6.35 23.93 8.61
CA ARG A 474 -6.51 23.49 9.99
C ARG A 474 -6.77 24.65 10.93
N SER A 475 -7.55 24.41 11.96
CA SER A 475 -7.73 25.38 13.06
C SER A 475 -6.64 25.28 14.14
N TRP A 476 -5.67 24.37 14.00
CA TRP A 476 -4.54 24.17 14.92
C TRP A 476 -3.22 23.99 14.18
N GLY A 477 -2.12 24.37 14.81
CA GLY A 477 -0.79 24.27 14.22
C GLY A 477 -0.68 25.17 12.99
N LEU A 478 -0.11 24.64 11.90
CA LEU A 478 -0.02 25.36 10.62
C LEU A 478 -1.41 25.46 9.97
N PRO A 479 -2.00 26.68 9.87
CA PRO A 479 -3.38 26.87 9.42
C PRO A 479 -3.58 26.50 7.95
N PHE A 480 -2.58 26.77 7.11
CA PHE A 480 -2.66 26.52 5.67
C PHE A 480 -1.45 25.72 5.22
N ARG A 481 -1.67 24.78 4.28
CA ARG A 481 -0.61 24.10 3.56
C ARG A 481 -1.09 23.77 2.16
N THR A 482 -0.51 24.45 1.19
CA THR A 482 -0.74 24.23 -0.23
C THR A 482 0.47 23.50 -0.82
N ASP A 483 0.27 22.38 -1.46
CA ASP A 483 1.28 21.60 -2.16
C ASP A 483 0.90 21.51 -3.64
N PHE A 484 1.76 22.04 -4.52
CA PHE A 484 1.62 21.94 -5.96
C PHE A 484 2.77 21.08 -6.49
N ARG A 485 2.45 20.11 -7.34
CA ARG A 485 3.42 19.23 -7.98
C ARG A 485 3.10 19.08 -9.46
N ALA A 486 4.13 19.18 -10.29
CA ALA A 486 4.07 18.87 -11.70
C ALA A 486 5.16 17.90 -12.10
N ASP A 487 4.80 16.87 -12.87
CA ASP A 487 5.71 15.86 -13.41
C ASP A 487 5.60 15.84 -14.94
N LEU A 488 6.71 15.85 -15.61
CA LEU A 488 6.85 15.56 -17.03
C LEU A 488 7.57 14.21 -17.18
N LEU A 489 6.93 13.26 -17.84
CA LEU A 489 7.46 11.92 -18.05
C LEU A 489 7.67 11.68 -19.54
N TRP A 490 8.84 11.16 -19.88
CA TRP A 490 9.19 10.74 -21.22
C TRP A 490 9.57 9.26 -21.22
N PHE A 491 9.08 8.53 -22.22
CA PHE A 491 9.31 7.10 -22.38
C PHE A 491 9.75 6.80 -23.81
N SER A 492 10.90 6.16 -23.94
CA SER A 492 11.41 5.62 -25.20
C SER A 492 12.26 4.39 -24.88
N SER A 493 11.64 3.21 -24.92
CA SER A 493 12.33 1.95 -24.53
C SER A 493 13.67 1.78 -25.23
N PRO A 494 14.77 1.45 -24.49
CA PRO A 494 14.85 1.12 -23.06
C PRO A 494 15.02 2.31 -22.11
N PHE A 495 14.97 3.55 -22.61
CA PHE A 495 15.21 4.76 -21.84
C PHE A 495 13.90 5.39 -21.34
N ASN A 496 14.00 6.08 -20.22
CA ASN A 496 12.95 6.95 -19.71
C ASN A 496 13.55 8.14 -18.97
N ALA A 497 12.78 9.22 -18.89
CA ALA A 497 13.17 10.40 -18.13
C ALA A 497 11.96 10.99 -17.39
N THR A 498 12.21 11.59 -16.25
CA THR A 498 11.21 12.29 -15.44
C THR A 498 11.79 13.62 -14.97
N ALA A 499 11.06 14.69 -15.20
CA ALA A 499 11.31 15.98 -14.57
C ALA A 499 10.17 16.29 -13.61
N ARG A 500 10.49 16.76 -12.40
CA ARG A 500 9.52 17.12 -11.36
C ARG A 500 9.80 18.49 -10.79
N ILE A 501 8.74 19.23 -10.54
CA ILE A 501 8.74 20.43 -9.73
C ILE A 501 7.70 20.24 -8.63
N ASN A 502 8.07 20.55 -7.40
CA ASN A 502 7.19 20.59 -6.25
C ASN A 502 7.35 21.93 -5.54
N LEU A 503 6.23 22.62 -5.33
CA LEU A 503 6.13 23.90 -4.63
C LEU A 503 5.20 23.71 -3.44
N LEU A 504 5.67 24.04 -2.27
CA LEU A 504 4.90 23.93 -1.04
C LEU A 504 4.86 25.30 -0.36
N LYS A 505 3.67 25.73 0.02
CA LYS A 505 3.46 26.94 0.81
C LYS A 505 2.71 26.56 2.08
N SER A 506 3.32 26.84 3.23
CA SER A 506 2.67 26.82 4.53
C SER A 506 3.05 28.09 5.30
N ASP A 507 3.73 28.02 6.41
CA ASP A 507 4.28 29.21 7.08
C ASP A 507 5.44 29.79 6.25
N GLY A 508 6.34 28.93 5.82
CA GLY A 508 7.44 29.23 4.89
C GLY A 508 7.12 28.88 3.43
N LEU A 509 8.17 28.72 2.67
CA LEU A 509 8.14 28.27 1.28
C LEU A 509 9.07 27.07 1.09
N GLY A 510 8.55 26.00 0.51
CA GLY A 510 9.32 24.87 0.05
C GLY A 510 9.30 24.78 -1.48
N CYS A 511 10.47 24.66 -2.08
CA CYS A 511 10.63 24.40 -3.51
C CYS A 511 11.58 23.23 -3.70
N MET A 512 11.25 22.31 -4.59
CA MET A 512 12.10 21.21 -5.00
C MET A 512 11.92 20.93 -6.48
N SER A 513 13.03 20.70 -7.17
CA SER A 513 12.99 20.19 -8.54
C SER A 513 14.03 19.11 -8.74
N TYR A 514 13.74 18.16 -9.63
CA TYR A 514 14.72 17.16 -10.04
C TYR A 514 14.52 16.70 -11.48
N ILE A 515 15.58 16.14 -12.03
CA ILE A 515 15.56 15.37 -13.26
C ILE A 515 16.07 13.97 -12.93
N GLU A 516 15.38 12.96 -13.41
CA GLU A 516 15.75 11.54 -13.33
C GLU A 516 15.86 10.97 -14.73
N GLY A 517 16.98 10.34 -15.05
CA GLY A 517 17.16 9.53 -16.26
C GLY A 517 17.23 8.05 -15.90
N GLY A 518 16.63 7.18 -16.70
CA GLY A 518 16.58 5.75 -16.46
C GLY A 518 16.83 4.92 -17.73
N PHE A 519 17.44 3.77 -17.49
CA PHE A 519 17.60 2.69 -18.46
C PHE A 519 17.03 1.41 -17.84
N LYS A 520 16.22 0.67 -18.59
CA LYS A 520 15.66 -0.60 -18.13
C LYS A 520 15.61 -1.62 -19.26
N ASP A 521 16.28 -2.73 -19.04
CA ASP A 521 16.25 -3.91 -19.88
C ASP A 521 15.90 -5.15 -19.03
N SER A 522 15.73 -6.30 -19.66
CA SER A 522 15.42 -7.59 -19.01
C SER A 522 16.47 -8.05 -17.99
N LYS A 523 17.75 -7.71 -18.23
CA LYS A 523 18.90 -8.12 -17.41
C LYS A 523 19.29 -7.07 -16.37
N CYS A 524 19.17 -5.77 -16.69
CA CYS A 524 19.63 -4.71 -15.81
C CYS A 524 18.71 -3.48 -15.86
N SER A 525 18.74 -2.70 -14.80
CA SER A 525 18.16 -1.38 -14.78
C SER A 525 19.09 -0.42 -14.05
N ALA A 526 19.11 0.83 -14.48
CA ALA A 526 19.86 1.90 -13.83
C ALA A 526 19.07 3.20 -13.90
N TYR A 527 19.03 3.95 -12.81
CA TYR A 527 18.37 5.24 -12.71
C TYR A 527 19.28 6.20 -11.98
N GLY A 528 19.42 7.41 -12.53
CA GLY A 528 20.16 8.50 -11.91
C GLY A 528 19.28 9.72 -11.76
N ARG A 529 19.31 10.35 -10.59
CA ARG A 529 18.52 11.52 -10.27
C ARG A 529 19.41 12.61 -9.69
N VAL A 530 19.19 13.84 -10.14
CA VAL A 530 19.80 15.04 -9.59
C VAL A 530 18.70 16.04 -9.30
N GLY A 531 18.71 16.61 -8.11
CA GLY A 531 17.71 17.56 -7.69
C GLY A 531 18.28 18.68 -6.83
N VAL A 532 17.55 19.77 -6.78
CA VAL A 532 17.79 20.93 -5.93
C VAL A 532 16.56 21.15 -5.06
N PHE A 533 16.79 21.55 -3.81
CA PHE A 533 15.71 21.89 -2.87
C PHE A 533 16.05 23.14 -2.07
N MET A 534 15.03 23.94 -1.82
CA MET A 534 15.03 25.13 -0.97
C MET A 534 13.78 25.07 -0.13
N VAL A 535 13.93 24.77 1.14
CA VAL A 535 12.83 24.59 2.09
C VAL A 535 13.20 25.35 3.35
N ASP A 536 12.38 26.31 3.73
CA ASP A 536 12.74 27.25 4.78
C ASP A 536 12.81 26.57 6.14
N ASP A 537 11.77 25.79 6.51
CA ASP A 537 11.68 25.15 7.81
C ASP A 537 11.34 23.65 7.75
N TRP A 538 11.47 22.98 8.90
CA TRP A 538 11.09 21.56 9.04
C TRP A 538 9.61 21.32 8.72
N ASP A 539 8.74 22.26 9.03
CA ASP A 539 7.31 22.13 8.79
C ASP A 539 6.92 22.24 7.32
N ASP A 540 7.79 22.86 6.51
CA ASP A 540 7.68 22.97 5.06
C ASP A 540 8.35 21.81 4.31
N ARG A 541 8.88 20.80 5.02
CA ARG A 541 9.61 19.68 4.41
C ARG A 541 8.83 19.00 3.30
N ILE A 542 9.57 18.64 2.26
CA ILE A 542 9.03 17.94 1.08
C ILE A 542 9.49 16.49 1.13
N TYR A 543 8.56 15.58 1.05
CA TYR A 543 8.84 14.15 0.97
C TYR A 543 8.99 13.71 -0.47
N VAL A 544 10.06 12.95 -0.75
CA VAL A 544 10.36 12.48 -2.10
C VAL A 544 10.65 10.99 -2.07
N TYR A 545 9.92 10.24 -2.88
CA TYR A 545 10.22 8.82 -3.04
C TYR A 545 11.52 8.63 -3.83
N GLU A 546 12.41 7.81 -3.32
CA GLU A 546 13.58 7.28 -4.01
C GLU A 546 13.40 5.82 -4.39
N ARG A 547 13.82 5.46 -5.61
CA ARG A 547 13.79 4.08 -6.07
C ARG A 547 14.67 3.21 -5.20
N ASP A 548 14.14 2.06 -4.80
CA ASP A 548 14.82 1.12 -3.93
C ASP A 548 14.59 -0.32 -4.39
N GLY A 549 15.23 -1.29 -3.74
CA GLY A 549 15.03 -2.71 -3.99
C GLY A 549 13.69 -3.22 -3.43
N PRO A 550 13.28 -4.43 -3.81
CA PRO A 550 12.04 -5.05 -3.37
C PRO A 550 11.90 -5.10 -1.85
N GLY A 551 10.71 -4.81 -1.35
CA GLY A 551 10.41 -4.80 0.09
C GLY A 551 11.10 -3.67 0.86
N CYS A 552 11.52 -2.62 0.16
CA CYS A 552 12.14 -1.44 0.75
C CYS A 552 11.42 -0.19 0.29
N PHE A 553 11.17 0.70 1.25
CA PHE A 553 10.44 1.91 1.05
C PHE A 553 11.27 3.09 1.58
N ASN A 554 11.73 3.93 0.68
CA ASN A 554 12.55 5.07 1.04
C ASN A 554 11.93 6.40 0.61
N VAL A 555 11.61 7.23 1.59
CA VAL A 555 11.01 8.55 1.39
C VAL A 555 11.74 9.57 2.25
N PRO A 556 12.90 10.07 1.79
CA PRO A 556 13.60 11.11 2.52
C PRO A 556 12.77 12.40 2.60
N ALA A 557 12.85 13.05 3.76
CA ALA A 557 12.36 14.40 3.95
C ALA A 557 13.46 15.39 3.58
N LEU A 558 13.19 16.24 2.59
CA LEU A 558 14.08 17.33 2.18
C LEU A 558 13.69 18.61 2.94
N TYR A 559 14.65 19.21 3.63
CA TYR A 559 14.50 20.47 4.36
C TYR A 559 15.85 21.22 4.42
N GLY A 560 15.81 22.53 4.48
CA GLY A 560 16.99 23.38 4.27
C GLY A 560 17.23 23.65 2.79
N ARG A 561 18.44 24.02 2.41
CA ARG A 561 18.79 24.39 1.03
C ARG A 561 19.97 23.57 0.56
N GLY A 562 19.83 22.86 -0.56
CA GLY A 562 20.89 21.99 -1.00
C GLY A 562 20.65 21.28 -2.33
N LEU A 563 21.63 20.44 -2.63
CA LEU A 563 21.63 19.54 -3.78
C LEU A 563 21.45 18.11 -3.32
N TRP A 564 20.78 17.33 -4.13
CA TRP A 564 20.50 15.92 -3.84
C TRP A 564 20.71 15.07 -5.08
N ILE A 565 21.45 13.98 -4.93
CA ILE A 565 21.76 13.02 -5.99
C ILE A 565 21.34 11.64 -5.48
N SER A 566 20.65 10.85 -6.30
CA SER A 566 20.40 9.45 -6.01
C SER A 566 20.64 8.58 -7.25
N LEU A 567 21.22 7.40 -7.02
CA LEU A 567 21.48 6.39 -8.01
C LEU A 567 20.84 5.09 -7.56
N SER A 568 20.16 4.39 -8.45
CA SER A 568 19.68 3.04 -8.20
C SER A 568 19.95 2.15 -9.40
N ALA A 569 20.44 0.94 -9.15
CA ALA A 569 20.74 -0.02 -10.20
C ALA A 569 20.30 -1.43 -9.77
N SER A 570 19.92 -2.26 -10.74
CA SER A 570 19.74 -3.68 -10.50
C SER A 570 20.32 -4.49 -11.64
N VAL A 571 20.87 -5.65 -11.32
CA VAL A 571 21.44 -6.57 -12.31
C VAL A 571 21.04 -8.00 -11.97
N ARG A 572 20.60 -8.76 -12.97
CA ARG A 572 20.35 -10.18 -12.85
C ARG A 572 21.70 -10.91 -12.86
N THR A 573 22.07 -11.51 -11.74
CA THR A 573 23.35 -12.23 -11.57
C THR A 573 23.25 -13.68 -12.01
N SER A 574 22.06 -14.28 -11.92
CA SER A 574 21.77 -15.64 -12.35
C SER A 574 20.32 -15.77 -12.83
N ARG A 575 19.88 -16.97 -13.20
CA ARG A 575 18.46 -17.21 -13.52
C ARG A 575 17.53 -16.93 -12.34
N SER A 576 18.01 -17.17 -11.13
CA SER A 576 17.28 -17.06 -9.87
C SER A 576 17.72 -15.88 -8.99
N GLY A 577 18.82 -15.18 -9.33
CA GLY A 577 19.41 -14.13 -8.48
C GLY A 577 19.41 -12.74 -9.10
N ARG A 578 19.07 -11.71 -8.30
CA ARG A 578 19.16 -10.32 -8.70
C ARG A 578 19.80 -9.48 -7.59
N LEU A 579 20.77 -8.68 -7.97
CA LEU A 579 21.46 -7.73 -7.11
C LEU A 579 20.88 -6.32 -7.32
N TYR A 580 20.64 -5.61 -6.24
CA TYR A 580 20.18 -4.23 -6.23
C TYR A 580 21.19 -3.35 -5.49
N LEU A 581 21.47 -2.19 -6.04
CA LEU A 581 22.35 -1.17 -5.47
C LEU A 581 21.61 0.15 -5.43
N ARG A 582 21.68 0.88 -4.31
CA ARG A 582 21.22 2.26 -4.19
C ARG A 582 22.28 3.09 -3.50
N GLY A 583 22.54 4.30 -4.01
CA GLY A 583 23.35 5.31 -3.38
C GLY A 583 22.63 6.64 -3.38
N SER A 584 22.68 7.40 -2.30
CA SER A 584 22.18 8.76 -2.26
C SER A 584 23.14 9.68 -1.51
N LEU A 585 23.22 10.92 -1.97
CA LEU A 585 24.01 11.98 -1.38
C LEU A 585 23.19 13.26 -1.32
N THR A 586 23.08 13.83 -0.13
CA THR A 586 22.46 15.14 0.08
C THR A 586 23.51 16.09 0.63
N SER A 587 23.71 17.22 -0.05
CA SER A 587 24.62 18.29 0.34
C SER A 587 23.84 19.57 0.61
N TYR A 588 24.11 20.20 1.73
CA TYR A 588 23.50 21.47 2.13
C TYR A 588 24.37 22.68 1.72
N ALA A 589 25.07 22.59 0.59
CA ALA A 589 26.01 23.61 0.11
C ALA A 589 25.37 24.98 -0.18
N LEU A 590 24.06 25.03 -0.37
CA LEU A 590 23.30 26.26 -0.61
C LEU A 590 22.84 26.98 0.67
N MET A 591 23.19 26.47 1.85
CA MET A 591 22.96 27.13 3.14
C MET A 591 24.14 28.03 3.51
N ASP A 592 23.85 29.10 4.26
CA ASP A 592 24.89 29.95 4.87
C ASP A 592 25.81 29.10 5.74
N ILE A 593 27.11 29.46 5.76
CA ILE A 593 28.17 28.67 6.42
C ILE A 593 27.84 28.40 7.89
N GLU A 594 27.31 29.40 8.61
CA GLU A 594 26.96 29.31 10.03
C GLU A 594 25.75 28.36 10.33
N ARG A 595 24.90 28.15 9.35
CA ARG A 595 23.68 27.29 9.47
C ARG A 595 23.79 25.99 8.69
N ARG A 596 24.94 25.75 8.05
CA ARG A 596 25.13 24.61 7.17
C ARG A 596 25.07 23.31 7.97
N LYS A 597 24.13 22.43 7.57
CA LYS A 597 24.01 21.09 8.13
C LYS A 597 25.06 20.15 7.51
N PRO A 598 25.51 19.13 8.24
CA PRO A 598 26.34 18.08 7.64
C PRO A 598 25.59 17.40 6.50
N GLY A 599 26.32 17.05 5.46
CA GLY A 599 25.78 16.28 4.35
C GLY A 599 25.30 14.91 4.83
N LYS A 600 24.50 14.23 4.00
CA LYS A 600 24.04 12.87 4.27
C LYS A 600 24.41 11.99 3.09
N ALA A 601 25.03 10.87 3.36
CA ALA A 601 25.30 9.84 2.36
C ALA A 601 24.64 8.52 2.81
N GLU A 602 24.15 7.76 1.88
CA GLU A 602 23.59 6.43 2.14
C GLU A 602 23.95 5.49 0.99
N LEU A 603 24.42 4.30 1.33
CA LEU A 603 24.67 3.22 0.40
C LEU A 603 23.88 1.98 0.85
N LYS A 604 23.23 1.33 -0.10
CA LYS A 604 22.47 0.12 0.12
C LYS A 604 22.86 -0.95 -0.89
N LEU A 605 22.99 -2.16 -0.40
CA LEU A 605 23.14 -3.36 -1.20
C LEU A 605 22.04 -4.35 -0.80
N GLN A 606 21.38 -4.94 -1.79
CA GLN A 606 20.36 -5.96 -1.55
C GLN A 606 20.50 -7.08 -2.58
N TYR A 607 20.39 -8.31 -2.12
CA TYR A 607 20.44 -9.49 -2.99
C TYR A 607 19.22 -10.37 -2.77
N VAL A 608 18.51 -10.65 -3.84
CA VAL A 608 17.30 -11.49 -3.84
C VAL A 608 17.58 -12.73 -4.66
N VAL A 609 17.32 -13.90 -4.07
CA VAL A 609 17.44 -15.21 -4.73
C VAL A 609 16.09 -15.91 -4.62
N LYS A 610 15.62 -16.44 -5.75
CA LYS A 610 14.43 -17.29 -5.84
C LYS A 610 14.86 -18.70 -6.26
N PHE A 611 14.43 -19.72 -5.51
CA PHE A 611 14.79 -21.13 -5.74
C PHE A 611 13.63 -21.94 -6.27
#